data_5a94f6a89b3faf8c5dc2c55af76c3e2b
#
_entry.id   5a94f6a89b3faf8c5dc2c55af76c3e2b
#
_cell.length_a   1.000
_cell.length_b   1.000
_cell.length_c   1.000
_cell.angle_alpha   90.00
_cell.angle_beta   90.00
_cell.angle_gamma   90.00
#
_symmetry.space_group_name_H-M   'P 1'
#
loop_
_entity.id
_entity.type
_entity.pdbx_description
1 polymer ?
#
loop_
_entity_poly.entity_id
_entity_poly.type
_entity_poly.pdbx_seq_one_letter_code
_entity_poly.pdbx_strand_id
1 'polypeptide(L)'
;EYNPKVRWVPMNKGGSYRTYYGNYEFVMNIYDLWTDGKTNSSVRRGDTDSYFKEAITWSMVTSNKTSFRYSKNKVFGVASPAIFMKNMDLRILGYLNSKVVEYFNRFLNPTINILTGNILSLPYIEAPDWTLGKVEECIRISQEDWDSYETSWDFIRHPLVPSAAIKQEQLTSQ
;
A
#
# COMPACT_ATOMS: atom_id res chain seq x y z
N GLU A 1 -6.60 -8.30 17.37
CA GLU A 1 -7.19 -7.55 18.52
C GLU A 1 -6.35 -6.31 18.82
N TYR A 2 -7.01 -5.22 19.27
CA TYR A 2 -6.32 -3.99 19.66
C TYR A 2 -5.39 -4.24 20.86
N ASN A 3 -4.11 -3.91 20.70
CA ASN A 3 -3.15 -3.95 21.81
C ASN A 3 -3.08 -2.55 22.45
N PRO A 4 -3.55 -2.36 23.69
CA PRO A 4 -3.57 -1.06 24.36
C PRO A 4 -2.16 -0.47 24.61
N LYS A 5 -1.10 -1.24 24.44
CA LYS A 5 0.29 -0.77 24.54
C LYS A 5 0.77 -0.08 23.25
N VAL A 6 0.07 -0.30 22.13
CA VAL A 6 0.42 0.32 20.83
C VAL A 6 -0.49 1.52 20.61
N ARG A 7 0.08 2.70 20.63
CA ARG A 7 -0.68 3.96 20.41
C ARG A 7 -0.73 4.33 18.93
N TRP A 8 0.38 4.19 18.23
CA TRP A 8 0.53 4.62 16.85
C TRP A 8 0.71 3.42 15.92
N VAL A 9 -0.06 3.38 14.85
CA VAL A 9 0.00 2.30 13.87
C VAL A 9 0.12 2.85 12.44
N PRO A 10 0.83 2.19 11.53
CA PRO A 10 0.93 2.60 10.15
C PRO A 10 -0.45 2.62 9.47
N MET A 11 -0.70 3.63 8.64
CA MET A 11 -2.00 3.88 8.01
C MET A 11 -1.87 4.06 6.50
N ASN A 12 -2.71 3.35 5.76
CA ASN A 12 -2.96 3.64 4.35
C ASN A 12 -3.89 4.86 4.21
N LYS A 13 -3.45 5.90 3.52
CA LYS A 13 -4.24 7.12 3.32
C LYS A 13 -4.42 7.51 1.84
N GLY A 14 -3.91 6.74 0.94
CA GLY A 14 -3.75 7.12 -0.46
C GLY A 14 -2.45 7.90 -0.67
N GLY A 15 -2.35 8.69 -1.71
CA GLY A 15 -1.15 9.49 -2.00
C GLY A 15 -0.83 9.53 -3.49
N SER A 16 0.42 9.84 -3.82
CA SER A 16 0.92 9.96 -5.18
C SER A 16 0.83 8.65 -5.98
N TYR A 17 1.04 8.75 -7.30
CA TYR A 17 1.09 7.56 -8.15
C TYR A 17 2.28 6.67 -7.77
N ARG A 18 1.98 5.49 -7.22
CA ARG A 18 2.94 4.42 -6.93
C ARG A 18 2.28 3.07 -7.14
N THR A 19 2.90 2.21 -7.91
CA THR A 19 2.46 0.83 -8.15
C THR A 19 3.18 -0.13 -7.21
N TYR A 20 2.54 -1.23 -6.88
CA TYR A 20 3.03 -2.37 -6.11
C TYR A 20 3.32 -2.10 -4.63
N TYR A 21 3.98 -1.00 -4.25
CA TYR A 21 4.31 -0.67 -2.85
C TYR A 21 4.49 0.83 -2.64
N GLY A 22 4.28 1.34 -1.40
CA GLY A 22 4.55 2.73 -1.01
C GLY A 22 3.31 3.51 -0.56
N ASN A 23 3.49 4.84 -0.32
CA ASN A 23 2.52 5.75 0.28
C ASN A 23 2.15 5.38 1.73
N TYR A 24 3.14 5.00 2.53
CA TYR A 24 3.00 4.59 3.93
C TYR A 24 3.62 5.61 4.90
N GLU A 25 3.41 6.89 4.63
CA GLU A 25 3.97 8.01 5.40
C GLU A 25 3.19 8.30 6.70
N PHE A 26 1.95 7.83 6.77
CA PHE A 26 1.03 8.22 7.84
C PHE A 26 0.94 7.17 8.94
N VAL A 27 0.73 7.68 10.16
CA VAL A 27 0.33 6.87 11.31
C VAL A 27 -1.03 7.34 11.83
N MET A 28 -1.74 6.43 12.44
CA MET A 28 -2.99 6.71 13.14
C MET A 28 -2.79 6.47 14.64
N ASN A 29 -3.30 7.39 15.46
CA ASN A 29 -3.44 7.17 16.88
C ASN A 29 -4.62 6.23 17.15
N ILE A 30 -4.34 4.95 17.21
CA ILE A 30 -5.36 3.93 17.38
C ILE A 30 -5.95 3.95 18.79
N TYR A 31 -5.20 4.42 19.79
CA TYR A 31 -5.68 4.55 21.16
C TYR A 31 -6.85 5.54 21.23
N ASP A 32 -6.71 6.74 20.68
CA ASP A 32 -7.75 7.76 20.69
C ASP A 32 -8.95 7.28 19.85
N LEU A 33 -8.72 6.62 18.72
CA LEU A 33 -9.78 6.01 17.93
C LEU A 33 -10.62 5.01 18.74
N TRP A 34 -9.97 4.22 19.61
CA TRP A 34 -10.65 3.22 20.46
C TRP A 34 -11.35 3.82 21.66
N THR A 35 -10.80 4.84 22.27
CA THR A 35 -11.40 5.55 23.41
C THR A 35 -12.50 6.49 22.96
N ASP A 36 -12.24 7.39 22.03
CA ASP A 36 -13.17 8.41 21.57
C ASP A 36 -14.33 7.80 20.77
N GLY A 37 -14.06 6.76 19.98
CA GLY A 37 -15.10 6.07 19.22
C GLY A 37 -16.15 5.34 20.06
N LYS A 38 -15.98 5.25 21.40
CA LYS A 38 -17.01 4.76 22.33
C LYS A 38 -17.99 5.85 22.78
N THR A 39 -17.52 7.09 22.82
CA THR A 39 -18.25 8.22 23.41
C THR A 39 -18.64 9.29 22.38
N ASN A 40 -17.93 9.37 21.26
CA ASN A 40 -18.14 10.36 20.20
C ASN A 40 -18.67 9.72 18.92
N SER A 41 -19.94 9.97 18.59
CA SER A 41 -20.60 9.43 17.39
C SER A 41 -20.00 9.93 16.06
N SER A 42 -19.23 11.01 16.09
CA SER A 42 -18.52 11.53 14.91
C SER A 42 -17.25 10.73 14.58
N VAL A 43 -16.74 9.96 15.55
CA VAL A 43 -15.58 9.09 15.36
C VAL A 43 -16.02 7.73 14.84
N ARG A 44 -15.66 7.40 13.61
CA ARG A 44 -15.98 6.12 12.97
C ARG A 44 -14.74 5.26 12.86
N ARG A 45 -14.80 4.05 13.42
CA ARG A 45 -13.71 3.07 13.34
C ARG A 45 -13.66 2.31 12.02
N GLY A 46 -14.73 2.38 11.24
CA GLY A 46 -14.85 1.57 10.03
C GLY A 46 -14.95 0.07 10.34
N ASP A 47 -14.55 -0.75 9.40
CA ASP A 47 -14.45 -2.20 9.57
C ASP A 47 -13.15 -2.57 10.27
N THR A 48 -13.21 -2.75 11.59
CA THR A 48 -12.05 -3.09 12.42
C THR A 48 -11.51 -4.50 12.17
N ASP A 49 -12.34 -5.38 11.61
CA ASP A 49 -11.92 -6.76 11.26
C ASP A 49 -10.96 -6.77 10.08
N SER A 50 -10.94 -5.72 9.28
CA SER A 50 -10.01 -5.54 8.17
C SER A 50 -8.65 -4.97 8.60
N TYR A 51 -8.51 -4.51 9.84
CA TYR A 51 -7.25 -3.93 10.32
C TYR A 51 -6.13 -4.98 10.35
N PHE A 52 -4.94 -4.56 9.93
CA PHE A 52 -3.71 -5.35 9.90
C PHE A 52 -3.70 -6.55 8.94
N LYS A 53 -4.80 -6.80 8.22
CA LYS A 53 -4.85 -7.84 7.20
C LYS A 53 -4.08 -7.46 5.94
N GLU A 54 -3.74 -8.48 5.17
CA GLU A 54 -3.21 -8.31 3.82
C GLU A 54 -4.30 -7.80 2.89
N ALA A 55 -3.94 -6.83 2.04
CA ALA A 55 -4.87 -6.22 1.11
C ALA A 55 -4.17 -5.67 -0.14
N ILE A 56 -4.95 -5.49 -1.19
CA ILE A 56 -4.60 -4.64 -2.33
C ILE A 56 -5.34 -3.32 -2.14
N THR A 57 -4.60 -2.22 -2.10
CA THR A 57 -5.14 -0.87 -1.86
C THR A 57 -4.80 0.08 -3.01
N TRP A 58 -5.58 1.17 -3.13
CA TRP A 58 -5.33 2.24 -4.10
C TRP A 58 -5.69 3.61 -3.51
N SER A 59 -5.32 4.67 -4.21
CA SER A 59 -5.76 6.02 -3.86
C SER A 59 -7.16 6.26 -4.44
N MET A 60 -8.14 6.58 -3.58
CA MET A 60 -9.53 6.81 -4.02
C MET A 60 -9.62 7.96 -5.01
N VAL A 61 -8.81 9.01 -4.81
CA VAL A 61 -8.77 10.18 -5.70
C VAL A 61 -7.45 10.18 -6.46
N THR A 62 -7.52 10.27 -7.77
CA THR A 62 -6.35 10.39 -8.65
C THR A 62 -6.66 11.27 -9.85
N SER A 63 -5.78 12.21 -10.15
CA SER A 63 -5.84 13.04 -11.38
C SER A 63 -5.10 12.40 -12.55
N ASN A 64 -4.51 11.24 -12.35
CA ASN A 64 -3.69 10.51 -13.29
C ASN A 64 -4.16 9.04 -13.39
N LYS A 65 -3.24 8.14 -13.63
CA LYS A 65 -3.49 6.70 -13.68
C LYS A 65 -3.81 6.14 -12.31
N THR A 66 -4.71 5.18 -12.27
CA THR A 66 -4.92 4.36 -11.07
C THR A 66 -3.68 3.50 -10.82
N SER A 67 -3.32 3.36 -9.56
CA SER A 67 -2.19 2.51 -9.14
C SER A 67 -2.58 1.70 -7.91
N PHE A 68 -2.23 0.43 -7.94
CA PHE A 68 -2.57 -0.52 -6.90
C PHE A 68 -1.31 -0.97 -6.17
N ARG A 69 -1.43 -1.12 -4.84
CA ARG A 69 -0.31 -1.44 -3.94
C ARG A 69 -0.68 -2.60 -3.03
N TYR A 70 0.27 -3.46 -2.76
CA TYR A 70 0.17 -4.46 -1.70
C TYR A 70 0.33 -3.79 -0.35
N SER A 71 -0.49 -4.17 0.61
CA SER A 71 -0.44 -3.66 1.98
C SER A 71 -0.60 -4.80 2.99
N LYS A 72 0.19 -4.74 4.06
CA LYS A 72 0.15 -5.68 5.18
C LYS A 72 0.44 -4.96 6.47
N ASN A 73 -0.18 -5.41 7.58
CA ASN A 73 0.05 -4.87 8.93
C ASN A 73 -0.24 -3.36 9.06
N LYS A 74 -1.25 -2.85 8.35
CA LYS A 74 -1.64 -1.44 8.35
C LYS A 74 -3.15 -1.29 8.58
N VAL A 75 -3.55 -0.12 9.02
CA VAL A 75 -4.96 0.29 9.04
C VAL A 75 -5.30 1.09 7.78
N PHE A 76 -6.59 1.25 7.49
CA PHE A 76 -7.04 1.84 6.24
C PHE A 76 -7.87 3.10 6.51
N GLY A 77 -7.50 4.20 5.85
CA GLY A 77 -8.28 5.42 5.82
C GLY A 77 -9.30 5.42 4.67
N VAL A 78 -10.31 6.29 4.76
CA VAL A 78 -11.36 6.43 3.74
C VAL A 78 -10.80 6.69 2.34
N ALA A 79 -9.71 7.46 2.25
CA ALA A 79 -9.06 7.80 0.98
C ALA A 79 -8.23 6.65 0.36
N SER A 80 -8.18 5.49 1.03
CA SER A 80 -7.44 4.31 0.58
C SER A 80 -8.32 3.07 0.67
N PRO A 81 -9.27 2.90 -0.25
CA PRO A 81 -10.06 1.68 -0.35
C PRO A 81 -9.16 0.46 -0.53
N ALA A 82 -9.65 -0.71 -0.15
CA ALA A 82 -8.89 -1.94 -0.19
C ALA A 82 -9.73 -3.16 -0.57
N ILE A 83 -9.08 -4.14 -1.18
CA ILE A 83 -9.61 -5.47 -1.46
C ILE A 83 -8.95 -6.44 -0.47
N PHE A 84 -9.78 -7.14 0.29
CA PHE A 84 -9.37 -8.20 1.20
C PHE A 84 -9.75 -9.56 0.60
N MET A 85 -8.84 -10.50 0.67
CA MET A 85 -9.04 -11.86 0.19
C MET A 85 -8.77 -12.86 1.30
N LYS A 86 -9.53 -13.96 1.36
CA LYS A 86 -9.28 -15.04 2.31
C LYS A 86 -7.88 -15.63 2.14
N ASN A 87 -7.49 -15.83 0.89
CA ASN A 87 -6.14 -16.21 0.48
C ASN A 87 -5.67 -15.15 -0.51
N MET A 88 -4.61 -14.42 -0.17
CA MET A 88 -4.09 -13.36 -1.02
C MET A 88 -3.48 -13.94 -2.29
N ASP A 89 -4.02 -13.55 -3.45
CA ASP A 89 -3.46 -13.86 -4.75
C ASP A 89 -2.84 -12.60 -5.36
N LEU A 90 -1.53 -12.51 -5.29
CA LEU A 90 -0.78 -11.35 -5.81
C LEU A 90 -0.85 -11.20 -7.34
N ARG A 91 -1.29 -12.24 -8.09
CA ARG A 91 -1.52 -12.15 -9.54
C ARG A 91 -2.60 -11.10 -9.83
N ILE A 92 -3.58 -10.95 -8.94
CA ILE A 92 -4.62 -9.91 -9.03
C ILE A 92 -3.99 -8.51 -8.97
N LEU A 93 -2.99 -8.29 -8.12
CA LEU A 93 -2.25 -7.02 -8.09
C LEU A 93 -1.54 -6.73 -9.42
N GLY A 94 -0.93 -7.76 -10.02
CA GLY A 94 -0.32 -7.65 -11.35
C GLY A 94 -1.34 -7.29 -12.42
N TYR A 95 -2.50 -7.96 -12.42
CA TYR A 95 -3.61 -7.68 -13.32
C TYR A 95 -4.11 -6.22 -13.16
N LEU A 96 -4.37 -5.79 -11.92
CA LEU A 96 -4.87 -4.44 -11.62
C LEU A 96 -3.88 -3.33 -12.06
N ASN A 97 -2.58 -3.58 -12.04
CA ASN A 97 -1.56 -2.64 -12.54
C ASN A 97 -1.26 -2.80 -14.05
N SER A 98 -1.99 -3.66 -14.76
CA SER A 98 -1.76 -3.91 -16.18
C SER A 98 -2.30 -2.79 -17.08
N LYS A 99 -1.78 -2.74 -18.31
CA LYS A 99 -2.28 -1.85 -19.36
C LYS A 99 -3.73 -2.12 -19.75
N VAL A 100 -4.19 -3.36 -19.57
CA VAL A 100 -5.57 -3.76 -19.83
C VAL A 100 -6.51 -3.04 -18.86
N VAL A 101 -6.22 -3.08 -17.56
CA VAL A 101 -7.02 -2.38 -16.54
C VAL A 101 -6.93 -0.87 -16.72
N GLU A 102 -5.74 -0.32 -17.05
CA GLU A 102 -5.61 1.11 -17.36
C GLU A 102 -6.55 1.52 -18.51
N TYR A 103 -6.62 0.69 -19.55
CA TYR A 103 -7.51 0.94 -20.70
C TYR A 103 -8.98 0.93 -20.28
N PHE A 104 -9.44 -0.11 -19.59
CA PHE A 104 -10.82 -0.21 -19.14
C PHE A 104 -11.23 0.91 -18.19
N ASN A 105 -10.36 1.31 -17.27
CA ASN A 105 -10.64 2.39 -16.34
C ASN A 105 -10.94 3.73 -17.02
N ARG A 106 -10.37 4.01 -18.18
CA ARG A 106 -10.67 5.23 -18.95
C ARG A 106 -12.12 5.30 -19.42
N PHE A 107 -12.75 4.14 -19.65
CA PHE A 107 -14.15 4.07 -20.10
C PHE A 107 -15.13 3.86 -18.96
N LEU A 108 -14.78 2.99 -18.01
CA LEU A 108 -15.66 2.63 -16.89
C LEU A 108 -15.69 3.72 -15.81
N ASN A 109 -14.64 4.51 -15.74
CA ASN A 109 -14.51 5.55 -14.71
C ASN A 109 -14.00 6.88 -15.29
N PRO A 110 -14.89 7.71 -15.86
CA PRO A 110 -14.52 9.01 -16.40
C PRO A 110 -14.24 10.08 -15.31
N THR A 111 -14.33 9.71 -14.03
CA THR A 111 -14.11 10.63 -12.91
C THR A 111 -12.74 10.43 -12.27
N ILE A 112 -12.32 11.39 -11.44
CA ILE A 112 -11.10 11.30 -10.65
C ILE A 112 -11.22 10.35 -9.44
N ASN A 113 -12.45 9.93 -9.11
CA ASN A 113 -12.72 9.06 -7.96
C ASN A 113 -12.80 7.60 -8.39
N ILE A 114 -11.90 6.79 -7.88
CA ILE A 114 -11.88 5.33 -8.10
C ILE A 114 -12.53 4.63 -6.93
N LEU A 115 -13.80 4.30 -7.08
CA LEU A 115 -14.56 3.60 -6.04
C LEU A 115 -14.43 2.08 -6.17
N THR A 116 -14.74 1.36 -5.10
CA THR A 116 -14.73 -0.11 -5.09
C THR A 116 -15.61 -0.70 -6.20
N GLY A 117 -16.78 -0.10 -6.46
CA GLY A 117 -17.67 -0.53 -7.54
C GLY A 117 -17.04 -0.48 -8.93
N ASN A 118 -16.19 0.54 -9.20
CA ASN A 118 -15.46 0.63 -10.47
C ASN A 118 -14.50 -0.56 -10.63
N ILE A 119 -13.80 -0.94 -9.57
CA ILE A 119 -12.84 -2.06 -9.60
C ILE A 119 -13.58 -3.39 -9.76
N LEU A 120 -14.71 -3.58 -9.08
CA LEU A 120 -15.53 -4.79 -9.19
C LEU A 120 -16.20 -4.96 -10.57
N SER A 121 -16.32 -3.89 -11.33
CA SER A 121 -16.87 -3.91 -12.71
C SER A 121 -15.82 -4.26 -13.77
N LEU A 122 -14.55 -4.38 -13.40
CA LEU A 122 -13.49 -4.76 -14.34
C LEU A 122 -13.65 -6.22 -14.75
N PRO A 123 -13.50 -6.55 -16.04
CA PRO A 123 -13.49 -7.94 -16.49
C PRO A 123 -12.23 -8.62 -15.94
N TYR A 124 -12.42 -9.62 -15.09
CA TYR A 124 -11.28 -10.37 -14.55
C TYR A 124 -10.77 -11.39 -15.56
N ILE A 125 -9.47 -11.35 -15.82
CA ILE A 125 -8.75 -12.32 -16.64
C ILE A 125 -7.72 -12.99 -15.71
N GLU A 126 -7.85 -14.29 -15.53
CA GLU A 126 -6.91 -15.05 -14.70
C GLU A 126 -5.50 -15.00 -15.30
N ALA A 127 -4.56 -14.57 -14.50
CA ALA A 127 -3.16 -14.51 -14.90
C ALA A 127 -2.49 -15.88 -14.74
N PRO A 128 -1.62 -16.29 -15.68
CA PRO A 128 -0.87 -17.56 -15.56
C PRO A 128 0.02 -17.59 -14.31
N ASP A 129 0.28 -18.79 -13.78
CA ASP A 129 1.04 -18.97 -12.54
C ASP A 129 2.44 -18.36 -12.56
N TRP A 130 3.11 -18.35 -13.71
CA TRP A 130 4.43 -17.72 -13.85
C TRP A 130 4.44 -16.21 -13.57
N THR A 131 3.28 -15.55 -13.58
CA THR A 131 3.17 -14.11 -13.28
C THR A 131 3.36 -13.82 -11.80
N LEU A 132 3.09 -14.78 -10.90
CA LEU A 132 3.24 -14.59 -9.46
C LEU A 132 4.63 -14.10 -9.08
N GLY A 133 5.68 -14.81 -9.49
CA GLY A 133 7.06 -14.43 -9.19
C GLY A 133 7.45 -13.06 -9.77
N LYS A 134 6.85 -12.66 -10.90
CA LYS A 134 7.07 -11.31 -11.46
C LYS A 134 6.41 -10.23 -10.62
N VAL A 135 5.23 -10.48 -10.09
CA VAL A 135 4.53 -9.52 -9.22
C VAL A 135 5.27 -9.38 -7.88
N GLU A 136 5.73 -10.48 -7.30
CA GLU A 136 6.55 -10.47 -6.08
C GLU A 136 7.83 -9.66 -6.28
N GLU A 137 8.50 -9.82 -7.40
CA GLU A 137 9.67 -9.04 -7.77
C GLU A 137 9.35 -7.55 -7.92
N CYS A 138 8.23 -7.19 -8.55
CA CYS A 138 7.76 -5.81 -8.64
C CYS A 138 7.48 -5.21 -7.25
N ILE A 139 6.88 -5.97 -6.34
CA ILE A 139 6.67 -5.53 -4.95
C ILE A 139 8.01 -5.28 -4.28
N ARG A 140 8.96 -6.22 -4.38
CA ARG A 140 10.29 -6.11 -3.79
C ARG A 140 11.03 -4.86 -4.28
N ILE A 141 11.09 -4.65 -5.59
CA ILE A 141 11.77 -3.47 -6.19
C ILE A 141 11.09 -2.18 -5.72
N SER A 142 9.75 -2.14 -5.72
CA SER A 142 9.00 -0.95 -5.30
C SER A 142 9.15 -0.67 -3.80
N GLN A 143 9.32 -1.72 -2.98
CA GLN A 143 9.61 -1.60 -1.56
C GLN A 143 11.02 -1.08 -1.32
N GLU A 144 12.02 -1.62 -2.00
CA GLU A 144 13.41 -1.14 -1.93
C GLU A 144 13.52 0.34 -2.33
N ASP A 145 12.81 0.74 -3.40
CA ASP A 145 12.71 2.16 -3.80
C ASP A 145 12.07 3.00 -2.69
N TRP A 146 10.94 2.56 -2.14
CA TRP A 146 10.24 3.28 -1.06
C TRP A 146 11.11 3.41 0.19
N ASP A 147 11.75 2.32 0.61
CA ASP A 147 12.56 2.26 1.83
C ASP A 147 13.92 2.97 1.67
N SER A 148 14.26 3.40 0.44
CA SER A 148 15.42 4.25 0.17
C SER A 148 15.23 5.73 0.56
N TYR A 149 14.00 6.15 0.89
CA TYR A 149 13.66 7.51 1.26
C TYR A 149 13.33 7.62 2.76
N GLU A 150 13.70 8.74 3.38
CA GLU A 150 13.46 9.04 4.80
C GLU A 150 11.99 9.12 5.19
N THR A 151 11.08 9.15 4.23
CA THR A 151 9.63 9.05 4.44
C THR A 151 9.16 7.63 4.78
N SER A 152 9.99 6.62 4.54
CA SER A 152 9.71 5.24 4.94
C SER A 152 10.02 5.02 6.42
N TRP A 153 9.16 4.26 7.10
CA TRP A 153 9.40 3.76 8.47
C TRP A 153 10.54 2.74 8.53
N ASP A 154 10.82 2.08 7.40
CA ASP A 154 11.86 1.06 7.26
C ASP A 154 13.15 1.64 6.65
N PHE A 155 13.25 2.98 6.54
CA PHE A 155 14.45 3.65 6.06
C PHE A 155 15.64 3.36 6.96
N ILE A 156 16.70 2.84 6.38
CA ILE A 156 17.97 2.58 7.09
C ILE A 156 19.03 3.58 6.65
N ARG A 157 19.13 3.78 5.32
CA ARG A 157 20.12 4.70 4.72
C ARG A 157 19.79 4.95 3.25
N HIS A 158 20.25 6.07 2.74
CA HIS A 158 20.18 6.33 1.30
C HIS A 158 21.12 5.39 0.52
N PRO A 159 20.70 4.80 -0.62
CA PRO A 159 21.52 3.84 -1.39
C PRO A 159 22.88 4.38 -1.84
N LEU A 160 22.99 5.70 -2.06
CA LEU A 160 24.24 6.36 -2.46
C LEU A 160 25.23 6.59 -1.29
N VAL A 161 24.82 6.30 -0.05
CA VAL A 161 25.71 6.43 1.12
C VAL A 161 26.39 5.09 1.37
N PRO A 162 27.72 4.97 1.21
CA PRO A 162 28.45 3.74 1.46
C PRO A 162 28.29 3.27 2.91
N SER A 163 28.26 1.96 3.13
CA SER A 163 28.31 1.45 4.51
C SER A 163 29.69 1.70 5.13
N ALA A 164 29.72 1.91 6.45
CA ALA A 164 30.98 2.16 7.18
C ALA A 164 32.02 1.03 6.96
N ALA A 165 31.61 -0.21 6.73
CA ALA A 165 32.49 -1.33 6.42
C ALA A 165 33.26 -1.15 5.10
N ILE A 166 32.63 -0.60 4.05
CA ILE A 166 33.30 -0.33 2.76
C ILE A 166 34.31 0.82 2.90
N LYS A 167 34.08 1.81 3.80
CA LYS A 167 35.04 2.87 4.07
C LYS A 167 36.31 2.37 4.73
N GLN A 168 36.24 1.35 5.58
CA GLN A 168 37.43 0.77 6.20
C GLN A 168 38.32 0.01 5.20
N GLU A 169 37.74 -0.74 4.27
CA GLU A 169 38.51 -1.44 3.23
C GLU A 169 39.20 -0.48 2.26
N GLN A 170 38.57 0.63 1.90
CA GLN A 170 39.16 1.65 1.02
C GLN A 170 40.31 2.45 1.71
N LEU A 171 40.27 2.61 3.03
CA LEU A 171 41.31 3.30 3.78
C LEU A 171 42.51 2.39 4.12
N THR A 172 42.32 1.06 4.09
CA THR A 172 43.39 0.08 4.31
C THR A 172 44.12 -0.36 3.04
N SER A 173 43.61 0.03 1.86
CA SER A 173 44.21 -0.27 0.55
C SER A 173 45.01 0.90 -0.07
N GLN A 174 45.29 1.96 0.70
CA GLN A 174 46.24 3.04 0.38
C GLN A 174 47.46 2.96 1.29
#